data_60151fe98667747e2199e10cf4925842
#
_entry.id   60151fe98667747e2199e10cf4925842
#
_cell.length_a   1.000
_cell.length_b   1.000
_cell.length_c   1.000
_cell.angle_alpha   90.00
_cell.angle_beta   90.00
_cell.angle_gamma   90.00
#
_symmetry.space_group_name_H-M   'P 1'
#
loop_
_entity.id
_entity.type
_entity.pdbx_description
1 polymer ?
#
loop_
_entity_poly.entity_id
_entity_poly.type
_entity_poly.pdbx_seq_one_letter_code
_entity_poly.pdbx_strand_id
1 'polypeptide(L)'
;VSQIDAFVEVSCPLCELPKPVITDMHRAIARNVASLIEDGAVLQTGIGGIPDAVLPYLMDRRDLGIHTELVSDNVIPLIQAGVISGERKSFRPRKIIVGFVLGTRELFDFVDNNPIFEFHPSAYTNDPFRIAQNDNMVAVNSALQIDLTGQVCSDSIGQYFYSGIGGQVDFLRGASRAKNGKAIITLSSTAKDGAVSRIVPMLNPGAGVVTSRGLIRYVVTEYGTAYLHGKSIRERAKALIEIAHPKFRGELYEYCERTKWLQRPAAMAATR
;
A
#
# COMPACT_ATOMS: atom_id res chain seq x y z
N VAL A 1 29.12 3.08 8.17
CA VAL A 1 30.32 3.94 8.38
C VAL A 1 31.01 4.24 7.06
N SER A 2 31.13 3.28 6.13
CA SER A 2 31.83 3.48 4.85
C SER A 2 31.22 4.53 3.89
N GLN A 3 30.01 5.03 4.20
CA GLN A 3 29.30 6.05 3.41
C GLN A 3 29.06 7.35 4.20
N ILE A 4 29.78 7.54 5.30
CA ILE A 4 29.70 8.74 6.15
C ILE A 4 30.97 9.54 5.96
N ASP A 5 30.82 10.78 5.46
CA ASP A 5 31.95 11.70 5.26
C ASP A 5 32.32 12.48 6.53
N ALA A 6 31.32 12.76 7.37
CA ALA A 6 31.51 13.48 8.62
C ALA A 6 30.55 12.97 9.70
N PHE A 7 31.00 12.90 10.94
CA PHE A 7 30.25 12.50 12.10
C PHE A 7 30.25 13.63 13.14
N VAL A 8 29.04 14.00 13.60
CA VAL A 8 28.86 14.97 14.68
C VAL A 8 28.18 14.26 15.84
N GLU A 9 28.88 14.12 16.96
CA GLU A 9 28.33 13.51 18.16
C GLU A 9 27.38 14.49 18.85
N VAL A 10 26.14 14.08 19.06
CA VAL A 10 25.12 14.84 19.75
C VAL A 10 24.34 13.94 20.71
N SER A 11 23.86 14.55 21.83
CA SER A 11 23.06 13.86 22.83
C SER A 11 21.66 14.46 22.85
N CYS A 12 20.86 14.16 21.81
CA CYS A 12 19.46 14.57 21.74
C CYS A 12 18.58 13.37 21.40
N PRO A 13 17.32 13.33 21.92
CA PRO A 13 16.37 12.27 21.55
C PRO A 13 16.03 12.34 20.07
N LEU A 14 15.76 11.19 19.45
CA LEU A 14 15.19 11.11 18.11
C LEU A 14 13.77 11.67 18.11
N CYS A 15 13.38 12.29 16.99
CA CYS A 15 12.02 12.76 16.81
C CYS A 15 11.04 11.58 16.72
N GLU A 16 10.01 11.59 17.54
CA GLU A 16 8.99 10.56 17.55
C GLU A 16 7.81 10.92 16.64
N LEU A 17 7.24 9.91 15.97
CA LEU A 17 5.98 10.02 15.25
C LEU A 17 4.88 9.34 16.09
N PRO A 18 3.82 10.05 16.50
CA PRO A 18 2.74 9.45 17.27
C PRO A 18 1.96 8.43 16.41
N LYS A 19 1.46 7.39 17.08
CA LYS A 19 0.62 6.37 16.40
C LYS A 19 -0.65 7.03 15.83
N PRO A 20 -1.03 6.70 14.58
CA PRO A 20 -2.21 7.29 13.94
C PRO A 20 -3.51 6.81 14.59
N VAL A 21 -4.54 7.65 14.55
CA VAL A 21 -5.90 7.25 14.96
C VAL A 21 -6.52 6.34 13.90
N ILE A 22 -6.86 5.12 14.30
CA ILE A 22 -7.48 4.11 13.42
C ILE A 22 -9.00 4.26 13.47
N THR A 23 -9.60 4.60 12.33
CA THR A 23 -11.05 4.71 12.15
C THR A 23 -11.67 3.39 11.70
N ASP A 24 -13.02 3.28 11.73
CA ASP A 24 -13.73 2.09 11.24
C ASP A 24 -13.54 1.89 9.73
N MET A 25 -13.41 2.96 8.97
CA MET A 25 -13.07 2.90 7.54
C MET A 25 -11.66 2.29 7.34
N HIS A 26 -10.66 2.69 8.13
CA HIS A 26 -9.32 2.06 8.09
C HIS A 26 -9.40 0.57 8.42
N ARG A 27 -10.20 0.17 9.43
CA ARG A 27 -10.41 -1.24 9.79
C ARG A 27 -11.09 -2.03 8.67
N ALA A 28 -12.06 -1.44 7.97
CA ALA A 28 -12.73 -2.10 6.84
C ALA A 28 -11.76 -2.37 5.68
N ILE A 29 -10.95 -1.37 5.29
CA ILE A 29 -9.90 -1.54 4.28
C ILE A 29 -8.90 -2.60 4.74
N ALA A 30 -8.45 -2.53 6.00
CA ALA A 30 -7.46 -3.43 6.57
C ALA A 30 -7.91 -4.90 6.53
N ARG A 31 -9.18 -5.21 6.83
CA ARG A 31 -9.73 -6.56 6.70
C ARG A 31 -9.67 -7.06 5.25
N ASN A 32 -10.01 -6.20 4.28
CA ASN A 32 -9.95 -6.56 2.87
C ASN A 32 -8.50 -6.80 2.41
N VAL A 33 -7.52 -6.01 2.90
CA VAL A 33 -6.09 -6.24 2.62
C VAL A 33 -5.60 -7.53 3.27
N ALA A 34 -5.92 -7.75 4.56
CA ALA A 34 -5.49 -8.93 5.31
C ALA A 34 -5.98 -10.24 4.66
N SER A 35 -7.17 -10.23 4.03
CA SER A 35 -7.67 -11.40 3.28
C SER A 35 -6.80 -11.79 2.07
N LEU A 36 -5.96 -10.89 1.58
CA LEU A 36 -5.02 -11.14 0.48
C LEU A 36 -3.65 -11.63 0.97
N ILE A 37 -3.37 -11.58 2.27
CA ILE A 37 -2.09 -11.93 2.87
C ILE A 37 -2.16 -13.36 3.42
N GLU A 38 -1.32 -14.23 2.90
CA GLU A 38 -1.24 -15.64 3.26
C GLU A 38 -0.04 -15.91 4.18
N ASP A 39 0.02 -17.09 4.79
CA ASP A 39 1.17 -17.55 5.56
C ASP A 39 2.45 -17.53 4.71
N GLY A 40 3.54 -17.09 5.28
CA GLY A 40 4.83 -16.97 4.60
C GLY A 40 4.92 -15.79 3.65
N ALA A 41 3.94 -14.87 3.63
CA ALA A 41 4.03 -13.65 2.85
C ALA A 41 5.17 -12.75 3.35
N VAL A 42 5.84 -12.07 2.41
CA VAL A 42 6.84 -11.04 2.74
C VAL A 42 6.20 -9.69 2.53
N LEU A 43 6.17 -8.88 3.57
CA LEU A 43 5.41 -7.64 3.60
C LEU A 43 6.29 -6.42 3.31
N GLN A 44 5.79 -5.51 2.50
CA GLN A 44 6.11 -4.10 2.50
C GLN A 44 4.86 -3.35 2.90
N THR A 45 4.97 -2.53 3.92
CA THR A 45 3.92 -1.63 4.38
C THR A 45 4.49 -0.22 4.51
N GLY A 46 3.64 0.78 4.32
CA GLY A 46 3.96 2.18 4.63
C GLY A 46 3.61 2.53 6.08
N ILE A 47 3.46 3.81 6.33
CA ILE A 47 2.94 4.39 7.58
C ILE A 47 1.56 5.00 7.34
N GLY A 48 0.82 5.23 8.42
CA GLY A 48 -0.48 5.90 8.41
C GLY A 48 -1.64 4.97 8.71
N GLY A 49 -2.85 5.52 8.73
CA GLY A 49 -4.03 4.82 9.24
C GLY A 49 -4.34 3.48 8.59
N ILE A 50 -4.16 3.33 7.28
CA ILE A 50 -4.46 2.07 6.58
C ILE A 50 -3.36 1.03 6.82
N PRO A 51 -2.05 1.29 6.54
CA PRO A 51 -0.99 0.31 6.82
C PRO A 51 -0.97 -0.16 8.28
N ASP A 52 -1.08 0.78 9.22
CA ASP A 52 -1.06 0.45 10.64
C ASP A 52 -2.31 -0.33 11.10
N ALA A 53 -3.44 -0.15 10.42
CA ALA A 53 -4.64 -0.93 10.69
C ALA A 53 -4.56 -2.38 10.17
N VAL A 54 -3.71 -2.67 9.16
CA VAL A 54 -3.60 -4.02 8.58
C VAL A 54 -2.90 -4.99 9.52
N LEU A 55 -1.80 -4.58 10.15
CA LEU A 55 -0.94 -5.46 10.93
C LEU A 55 -1.67 -6.22 12.06
N PRO A 56 -2.56 -5.62 12.86
CA PRO A 56 -3.33 -6.35 13.88
C PRO A 56 -4.21 -7.48 13.33
N TYR A 57 -4.64 -7.41 12.06
CA TYR A 57 -5.42 -8.49 11.43
C TYR A 57 -4.57 -9.67 10.94
N LEU A 58 -3.25 -9.61 11.13
CA LEU A 58 -2.33 -10.66 10.71
C LEU A 58 -1.84 -11.55 11.87
N MET A 59 -2.37 -11.36 13.09
CA MET A 59 -1.96 -12.11 14.28
C MET A 59 -2.23 -13.63 14.19
N ASP A 60 -3.13 -14.04 13.31
CA ASP A 60 -3.43 -15.46 13.02
C ASP A 60 -2.56 -16.06 11.90
N ARG A 61 -1.69 -15.25 11.28
CA ARG A 61 -0.78 -15.71 10.22
C ARG A 61 0.49 -16.31 10.80
N ARG A 62 1.23 -17.03 9.94
CA ARG A 62 2.48 -17.71 10.30
C ARG A 62 3.59 -17.38 9.32
N ASP A 63 4.81 -17.32 9.85
CA ASP A 63 6.05 -17.20 9.09
C ASP A 63 6.08 -15.99 8.13
N LEU A 64 5.45 -14.88 8.51
CA LEU A 64 5.55 -13.65 7.76
C LEU A 64 7.00 -13.14 7.75
N GLY A 65 7.39 -12.49 6.68
CA GLY A 65 8.66 -11.79 6.55
C GLY A 65 8.45 -10.30 6.29
N ILE A 66 9.53 -9.52 6.40
CA ILE A 66 9.53 -8.09 6.06
C ILE A 66 10.68 -7.78 5.11
N HIS A 67 10.37 -7.05 4.05
CA HIS A 67 11.27 -6.34 3.18
C HIS A 67 10.58 -5.03 2.77
N THR A 68 10.98 -3.92 3.39
CA THR A 68 10.25 -2.66 3.29
C THR A 68 11.22 -1.47 3.33
N GLU A 69 10.81 -0.34 2.82
CA GLU A 69 11.54 0.92 2.96
C GLU A 69 11.56 1.38 4.42
N LEU A 70 10.41 1.32 5.08
CA LEU A 70 10.28 1.74 6.48
C LEU A 70 9.45 0.75 7.30
N VAL A 71 9.67 0.79 8.62
CA VAL A 71 8.93 0.03 9.63
C VAL A 71 8.37 0.98 10.68
N SER A 72 7.14 0.72 11.15
CA SER A 72 6.47 1.40 12.26
C SER A 72 6.32 0.50 13.49
N ASP A 73 5.85 1.08 14.61
CA ASP A 73 5.65 0.37 15.89
C ASP A 73 4.82 -0.91 15.80
N ASN A 74 3.86 -0.95 14.88
CA ASN A 74 2.88 -2.04 14.80
C ASN A 74 3.47 -3.41 14.37
N VAL A 75 4.74 -3.47 13.98
CA VAL A 75 5.43 -4.75 13.72
C VAL A 75 5.88 -5.43 15.01
N ILE A 76 6.12 -4.67 16.10
CA ILE A 76 6.66 -5.19 17.37
C ILE A 76 5.80 -6.34 17.93
N PRO A 77 4.46 -6.18 18.08
CA PRO A 77 3.62 -7.25 18.59
C PRO A 77 3.66 -8.53 17.74
N LEU A 78 3.75 -8.40 16.40
CA LEU A 78 3.80 -9.54 15.51
C LEU A 78 5.16 -10.28 15.59
N ILE A 79 6.26 -9.54 15.77
CA ILE A 79 7.59 -10.13 15.97
C ILE A 79 7.63 -10.85 17.32
N GLN A 80 7.16 -10.22 18.40
CA GLN A 80 7.13 -10.81 19.75
C GLN A 80 6.24 -12.04 19.83
N ALA A 81 5.14 -12.07 19.07
CA ALA A 81 4.25 -13.24 18.97
C ALA A 81 4.79 -14.33 18.03
N GLY A 82 5.94 -14.13 17.36
CA GLY A 82 6.50 -15.09 16.41
C GLY A 82 5.78 -15.17 15.06
N VAL A 83 4.82 -14.27 14.81
CA VAL A 83 4.10 -14.19 13.54
C VAL A 83 5.05 -13.75 12.40
N ILE A 84 5.92 -12.78 12.68
CA ILE A 84 6.98 -12.35 11.78
C ILE A 84 8.27 -13.07 12.19
N SER A 85 8.47 -14.26 11.68
CA SER A 85 9.69 -15.06 11.88
C SER A 85 10.71 -14.91 10.75
N GLY A 86 10.23 -14.59 9.54
CA GLY A 86 11.03 -14.54 8.33
C GLY A 86 11.57 -15.91 7.87
N GLU A 87 11.15 -17.02 8.48
CA GLU A 87 11.66 -18.37 8.19
C GLU A 87 11.42 -18.77 6.73
N ARG A 88 10.29 -18.36 6.14
CA ARG A 88 9.91 -18.72 4.77
C ARG A 88 10.34 -17.69 3.72
N LYS A 89 11.12 -16.66 4.09
CA LYS A 89 11.67 -15.72 3.11
C LYS A 89 12.66 -16.42 2.19
N SER A 90 12.49 -16.26 0.88
CA SER A 90 13.44 -16.74 -0.14
C SER A 90 14.66 -15.83 -0.28
N PHE A 91 14.56 -14.57 0.11
CA PHE A 91 15.67 -13.61 0.13
C PHE A 91 15.94 -13.13 1.56
N ARG A 92 17.18 -13.30 2.06
CA ARG A 92 17.59 -12.98 3.43
C ARG A 92 16.65 -13.58 4.48
N PRO A 93 16.57 -14.94 4.60
CA PRO A 93 15.75 -15.61 5.60
C PRO A 93 16.03 -15.10 7.02
N ARG A 94 14.99 -15.01 7.84
CA ARG A 94 15.07 -14.56 9.25
C ARG A 94 15.52 -13.12 9.45
N LYS A 95 15.67 -12.33 8.37
CA LYS A 95 16.05 -10.93 8.44
C LYS A 95 14.91 -10.01 8.02
N ILE A 96 14.76 -8.94 8.75
CA ILE A 96 13.90 -7.80 8.39
C ILE A 96 14.78 -6.82 7.62
N ILE A 97 14.54 -6.70 6.32
CA ILE A 97 15.26 -5.76 5.45
C ILE A 97 14.52 -4.43 5.47
N VAL A 98 15.20 -3.37 5.90
CA VAL A 98 14.60 -2.06 6.09
C VAL A 98 15.57 -0.93 5.71
N GLY A 99 15.05 0.20 5.24
CA GLY A 99 15.82 1.42 5.00
C GLY A 99 15.92 2.30 6.25
N PHE A 100 14.78 2.51 6.92
CA PHE A 100 14.71 3.29 8.16
C PHE A 100 13.48 2.91 8.99
N VAL A 101 13.42 3.42 10.20
CA VAL A 101 12.27 3.26 11.12
C VAL A 101 11.68 4.62 11.43
N LEU A 102 10.36 4.66 11.64
CA LEU A 102 9.65 5.88 12.00
C LEU A 102 8.50 5.51 12.95
N GLY A 103 8.56 6.02 14.17
CA GLY A 103 7.59 5.68 15.22
C GLY A 103 7.95 6.29 16.56
N THR A 104 7.63 5.58 17.62
CA THR A 104 7.84 6.02 19.01
C THR A 104 9.19 5.55 19.56
N ARG A 105 9.52 5.99 20.74
CA ARG A 105 10.69 5.53 21.49
C ARG A 105 10.74 4.01 21.63
N GLU A 106 9.57 3.37 21.82
CA GLU A 106 9.46 1.91 21.91
C GLU A 106 10.07 1.22 20.67
N LEU A 107 9.79 1.74 19.46
CA LEU A 107 10.35 1.20 18.24
C LEU A 107 11.87 1.42 18.17
N PHE A 108 12.36 2.60 18.54
CA PHE A 108 13.79 2.89 18.49
C PHE A 108 14.58 2.00 19.45
N ASP A 109 14.08 1.79 20.66
CA ASP A 109 14.70 0.89 21.64
C ASP A 109 14.61 -0.59 21.20
N PHE A 110 13.52 -0.97 20.50
CA PHE A 110 13.35 -2.33 19.99
C PHE A 110 14.31 -2.69 18.87
N VAL A 111 14.64 -1.75 18.00
CA VAL A 111 15.55 -2.00 16.86
C VAL A 111 17.02 -1.83 17.24
N ASP A 112 17.33 -1.15 18.34
CA ASP A 112 18.71 -0.93 18.77
C ASP A 112 19.40 -2.23 19.10
N ASN A 113 20.55 -2.47 18.46
CA ASN A 113 21.32 -3.69 18.58
C ASN A 113 20.53 -5.01 18.35
N ASN A 114 19.40 -4.94 17.65
CA ASN A 114 18.58 -6.11 17.36
C ASN A 114 19.02 -6.79 16.05
N PRO A 115 19.65 -7.97 16.10
CA PRO A 115 20.29 -8.60 14.93
C PRO A 115 19.29 -9.12 13.89
N ILE A 116 17.98 -9.11 14.15
CA ILE A 116 16.99 -9.50 13.14
C ILE A 116 16.81 -8.39 12.08
N PHE A 117 17.16 -7.14 12.40
CA PHE A 117 17.08 -6.01 11.48
C PHE A 117 18.37 -5.84 10.69
N GLU A 118 18.23 -5.67 9.39
CA GLU A 118 19.29 -5.25 8.49
C GLU A 118 18.91 -3.91 7.83
N PHE A 119 19.59 -2.84 8.23
CA PHE A 119 19.40 -1.52 7.65
C PHE A 119 20.26 -1.33 6.40
N HIS A 120 19.62 -0.97 5.31
CA HIS A 120 20.28 -0.77 4.02
C HIS A 120 19.87 0.56 3.38
N PRO A 121 20.70 1.17 2.53
CA PRO A 121 20.32 2.34 1.77
C PRO A 121 19.16 2.01 0.80
N SER A 122 18.39 3.03 0.41
CA SER A 122 17.24 2.87 -0.51
C SER A 122 17.62 2.22 -1.84
N ALA A 123 18.82 2.45 -2.35
CA ALA A 123 19.34 1.75 -3.53
C ALA A 123 19.41 0.22 -3.37
N TYR A 124 19.34 -0.29 -2.14
CA TYR A 124 19.27 -1.72 -1.85
C TYR A 124 17.86 -2.17 -1.51
N THR A 125 17.17 -1.49 -0.58
CA THR A 125 15.84 -1.88 -0.11
C THR A 125 14.78 -1.71 -1.18
N ASN A 126 14.87 -0.64 -1.98
CA ASN A 126 13.90 -0.29 -3.00
C ASN A 126 14.25 -0.83 -4.41
N ASP A 127 15.31 -1.64 -4.52
CA ASP A 127 15.65 -2.28 -5.80
C ASP A 127 14.58 -3.31 -6.20
N PRO A 128 13.83 -3.09 -7.29
CA PRO A 128 12.77 -4.02 -7.71
C PRO A 128 13.26 -5.45 -8.01
N PHE A 129 14.54 -5.62 -8.38
CA PHE A 129 15.11 -6.94 -8.62
C PHE A 129 15.35 -7.71 -7.31
N ARG A 130 15.74 -7.03 -6.24
CA ARG A 130 15.91 -7.61 -4.90
C ARG A 130 14.57 -7.88 -4.25
N ILE A 131 13.64 -6.94 -4.35
CA ILE A 131 12.25 -7.11 -3.88
C ILE A 131 11.63 -8.35 -4.52
N ALA A 132 11.82 -8.53 -5.83
CA ALA A 132 11.28 -9.67 -6.59
C ALA A 132 11.87 -11.04 -6.21
N GLN A 133 13.01 -11.08 -5.49
CA GLN A 133 13.57 -12.33 -4.97
C GLN A 133 12.81 -12.89 -3.77
N ASN A 134 11.92 -12.11 -3.17
CA ASN A 134 11.03 -12.61 -2.12
C ASN A 134 9.79 -13.25 -2.78
N ASP A 135 9.66 -14.57 -2.71
CA ASP A 135 8.42 -15.25 -3.04
C ASP A 135 7.29 -14.73 -2.13
N ASN A 136 6.06 -14.71 -2.62
CA ASN A 136 4.88 -14.20 -1.90
C ASN A 136 5.03 -12.73 -1.40
N MET A 137 5.77 -11.91 -2.13
CA MET A 137 5.93 -10.50 -1.81
C MET A 137 4.61 -9.75 -1.90
N VAL A 138 4.17 -9.11 -0.82
CA VAL A 138 2.95 -8.29 -0.76
C VAL A 138 3.34 -6.85 -0.47
N ALA A 139 3.19 -6.00 -1.47
CA ALA A 139 3.44 -4.56 -1.35
C ALA A 139 2.11 -3.82 -1.18
N VAL A 140 1.94 -3.15 -0.05
CA VAL A 140 0.72 -2.38 0.29
C VAL A 140 1.06 -0.90 0.33
N ASN A 141 0.52 -0.15 -0.60
CA ASN A 141 0.74 1.28 -0.73
C ASN A 141 -0.58 2.05 -0.79
N SER A 142 -0.56 3.29 -0.32
CA SER A 142 -1.75 4.15 -0.32
C SER A 142 -1.76 5.10 -1.52
N ALA A 143 -2.96 5.50 -1.95
CA ALA A 143 -3.16 6.47 -3.01
C ALA A 143 -4.10 7.60 -2.58
N LEU A 144 -3.97 8.75 -3.24
CA LEU A 144 -4.89 9.87 -3.12
C LEU A 144 -6.07 9.72 -4.09
N GLN A 145 -5.82 9.21 -5.31
CA GLN A 145 -6.83 9.09 -6.35
C GLN A 145 -6.46 7.98 -7.34
N ILE A 146 -7.45 7.28 -7.88
CA ILE A 146 -7.30 6.32 -8.98
C ILE A 146 -8.36 6.58 -10.05
N ASP A 147 -7.98 6.52 -11.33
CA ASP A 147 -8.92 6.60 -12.43
C ASP A 147 -9.46 5.22 -12.87
N LEU A 148 -10.53 5.22 -13.66
CA LEU A 148 -11.18 3.98 -14.12
C LEU A 148 -10.30 3.10 -15.03
N THR A 149 -9.16 3.60 -15.50
CA THR A 149 -8.18 2.80 -16.24
C THR A 149 -7.17 2.12 -15.30
N GLY A 150 -7.08 2.57 -14.04
CA GLY A 150 -6.13 2.11 -13.04
C GLY A 150 -4.85 2.94 -12.94
N GLN A 151 -4.83 4.16 -13.44
CA GLN A 151 -3.75 5.11 -13.17
C GLN A 151 -3.89 5.68 -11.76
N VAL A 152 -2.80 5.74 -11.01
CA VAL A 152 -2.78 6.10 -9.59
C VAL A 152 -1.99 7.37 -9.37
N CYS A 153 -2.61 8.32 -8.68
CA CYS A 153 -1.97 9.49 -8.11
C CYS A 153 -1.82 9.31 -6.58
N SER A 154 -0.61 9.50 -6.08
CA SER A 154 -0.29 9.33 -4.65
C SER A 154 0.43 10.53 -4.03
N ASP A 155 0.96 11.44 -4.84
CA ASP A 155 1.86 12.52 -4.43
C ASP A 155 1.27 13.92 -4.57
N SER A 156 0.13 14.05 -5.26
CA SER A 156 -0.43 15.36 -5.59
C SER A 156 -1.97 15.39 -5.57
N ILE A 157 -2.52 16.58 -5.39
CA ILE A 157 -3.95 16.88 -5.59
C ILE A 157 -4.05 17.93 -6.71
N GLY A 158 -4.41 17.47 -7.91
CA GLY A 158 -4.28 18.30 -9.11
C GLY A 158 -2.81 18.71 -9.29
N GLN A 159 -2.55 19.97 -9.45
CA GLN A 159 -1.19 20.51 -9.62
C GLN A 159 -0.39 20.72 -8.32
N TYR A 160 -0.99 20.48 -7.15
CA TYR A 160 -0.32 20.69 -5.85
C TYR A 160 0.32 19.40 -5.36
N PHE A 161 1.64 19.39 -5.26
CA PHE A 161 2.41 18.27 -4.72
C PHE A 161 2.38 18.27 -3.19
N TYR A 162 2.09 17.09 -2.61
CA TYR A 162 2.11 16.83 -1.17
C TYR A 162 3.41 16.20 -0.72
N SER A 163 4.02 15.40 -1.60
CA SER A 163 5.21 14.62 -1.28
C SER A 163 6.01 14.33 -2.55
N GLY A 164 7.17 13.72 -2.40
CA GLY A 164 7.82 12.95 -3.45
C GLY A 164 7.06 11.66 -3.74
N ILE A 165 7.48 10.97 -4.81
CA ILE A 165 6.87 9.68 -5.22
C ILE A 165 7.18 8.53 -4.25
N GLY A 166 8.26 8.64 -3.45
CA GLY A 166 8.74 7.58 -2.56
C GLY A 166 9.07 6.26 -3.27
N GLY A 167 9.06 5.17 -2.52
CA GLY A 167 9.35 3.82 -3.01
C GLY A 167 8.14 3.05 -3.59
N GLN A 168 6.96 3.67 -3.70
CA GLN A 168 5.74 2.98 -4.12
C GLN A 168 5.93 2.20 -5.43
N VAL A 169 6.48 2.82 -6.45
CA VAL A 169 6.65 2.19 -7.78
C VAL A 169 7.62 1.02 -7.73
N ASP A 170 8.70 1.15 -6.95
CA ASP A 170 9.72 0.13 -6.83
C ASP A 170 9.17 -1.13 -6.19
N PHE A 171 8.45 -0.98 -5.06
CA PHE A 171 7.83 -2.10 -4.37
C PHE A 171 6.69 -2.75 -5.16
N LEU A 172 5.83 -1.97 -5.81
CA LEU A 172 4.77 -2.52 -6.67
C LEU A 172 5.37 -3.27 -7.87
N ARG A 173 6.44 -2.75 -8.48
CA ARG A 173 7.16 -3.41 -9.58
C ARG A 173 7.82 -4.70 -9.12
N GLY A 174 8.51 -4.69 -7.98
CA GLY A 174 9.14 -5.86 -7.38
C GLY A 174 8.11 -6.93 -7.04
N ALA A 175 7.04 -6.57 -6.30
CA ALA A 175 5.96 -7.48 -5.95
C ALA A 175 5.24 -8.05 -7.20
N SER A 176 5.07 -7.24 -8.25
CA SER A 176 4.47 -7.73 -9.50
C SER A 176 5.32 -8.78 -10.24
N ARG A 177 6.62 -8.83 -9.99
CA ARG A 177 7.55 -9.79 -10.59
C ARG A 177 7.85 -10.98 -9.69
N ALA A 178 7.66 -10.83 -8.38
CA ALA A 178 7.83 -11.89 -7.41
C ALA A 178 6.87 -13.05 -7.70
N LYS A 179 7.33 -14.28 -7.46
CA LYS A 179 6.45 -15.46 -7.54
C LYS A 179 5.34 -15.32 -6.50
N ASN A 180 4.08 -15.46 -6.94
CA ASN A 180 2.87 -15.22 -6.15
C ASN A 180 2.77 -13.81 -5.53
N GLY A 181 3.51 -12.83 -6.04
CA GLY A 181 3.54 -11.49 -5.48
C GLY A 181 2.24 -10.71 -5.73
N LYS A 182 1.91 -9.83 -4.79
CA LYS A 182 0.69 -9.02 -4.80
C LYS A 182 1.04 -7.53 -4.67
N ALA A 183 0.82 -6.78 -5.75
CA ALA A 183 0.96 -5.32 -5.78
C ALA A 183 -0.41 -4.69 -5.47
N ILE A 184 -0.54 -4.10 -4.29
CA ILE A 184 -1.81 -3.62 -3.73
C ILE A 184 -1.76 -2.10 -3.57
N ILE A 185 -2.76 -1.42 -4.11
CA ILE A 185 -3.06 -0.01 -3.82
C ILE A 185 -4.29 0.05 -2.92
N THR A 186 -4.19 0.82 -1.85
CA THR A 186 -5.28 1.06 -0.91
C THR A 186 -5.68 2.52 -0.91
N LEU A 187 -6.96 2.79 -0.80
CA LEU A 187 -7.48 4.14 -0.58
C LEU A 187 -8.88 4.08 0.04
N SER A 188 -9.24 5.09 0.84
CA SER A 188 -10.65 5.30 1.14
C SER A 188 -11.38 5.68 -0.15
N SER A 189 -12.60 5.17 -0.34
CA SER A 189 -13.37 5.45 -1.55
C SER A 189 -13.73 6.93 -1.71
N THR A 190 -13.73 7.69 -0.60
CA THR A 190 -14.08 9.12 -0.56
C THR A 190 -13.08 9.94 0.25
N ALA A 191 -13.14 11.25 0.07
CA ALA A 191 -12.47 12.27 0.86
C ALA A 191 -13.47 13.37 1.28
N LYS A 192 -13.03 14.30 2.17
CA LYS A 192 -13.82 15.43 2.65
C LYS A 192 -15.20 14.99 3.17
N ASP A 193 -15.19 14.07 4.15
CA ASP A 193 -16.40 13.55 4.80
C ASP A 193 -17.44 13.00 3.80
N GLY A 194 -16.97 12.25 2.80
CA GLY A 194 -17.82 11.64 1.78
C GLY A 194 -18.24 12.58 0.63
N ALA A 195 -17.72 13.80 0.58
CA ALA A 195 -18.11 14.77 -0.45
C ALA A 195 -17.46 14.51 -1.82
N VAL A 196 -16.29 13.88 -1.85
CA VAL A 196 -15.49 13.70 -3.08
C VAL A 196 -15.10 12.25 -3.24
N SER A 197 -15.32 11.68 -4.44
CA SER A 197 -14.83 10.35 -4.79
C SER A 197 -13.32 10.35 -5.03
N ARG A 198 -12.63 9.29 -4.55
CA ARG A 198 -11.22 9.05 -4.88
C ARG A 198 -11.04 8.07 -6.03
N ILE A 199 -12.11 7.35 -6.41
CA ILE A 199 -12.18 6.62 -7.67
C ILE A 199 -12.89 7.53 -8.66
N VAL A 200 -12.18 7.93 -9.72
CA VAL A 200 -12.62 8.98 -10.63
C VAL A 200 -12.60 8.53 -12.09
N PRO A 201 -13.38 9.16 -12.99
CA PRO A 201 -13.33 8.84 -14.41
C PRO A 201 -11.92 8.99 -15.00
N MET A 202 -11.28 10.12 -14.71
CA MET A 202 -9.89 10.47 -15.06
C MET A 202 -9.27 11.19 -13.87
N LEU A 203 -7.97 11.05 -13.67
CA LEU A 203 -7.24 11.81 -12.65
C LEU A 203 -7.46 13.30 -12.84
N ASN A 204 -7.46 14.06 -11.76
CA ASN A 204 -7.61 15.50 -11.81
C ASN A 204 -6.56 16.13 -12.75
N PRO A 205 -6.91 17.19 -13.50
CA PRO A 205 -5.95 17.90 -14.33
C PRO A 205 -4.72 18.34 -13.53
N GLY A 206 -3.52 18.01 -14.04
CA GLY A 206 -2.25 18.30 -13.39
C GLY A 206 -1.82 17.29 -12.33
N ALA A 207 -2.62 16.28 -11.99
CA ALA A 207 -2.24 15.23 -11.07
C ALA A 207 -1.15 14.32 -11.65
N GLY A 208 -0.13 14.01 -10.84
CA GLY A 208 0.93 13.08 -11.21
C GLY A 208 0.42 11.64 -11.31
N VAL A 209 0.91 10.89 -12.31
CA VAL A 209 0.71 9.44 -12.38
C VAL A 209 1.90 8.77 -11.72
N VAL A 210 1.83 8.58 -10.40
CA VAL A 210 2.91 7.90 -9.64
C VAL A 210 3.02 6.45 -10.07
N THR A 211 1.88 5.75 -10.18
CA THR A 211 1.88 4.37 -10.63
C THR A 211 1.00 4.19 -11.85
N SER A 212 1.59 3.68 -12.93
CA SER A 212 0.86 3.46 -14.18
C SER A 212 -0.09 2.26 -14.07
N ARG A 213 -1.12 2.24 -14.91
CA ARG A 213 -2.11 1.14 -15.02
C ARG A 213 -1.49 -0.23 -15.28
N GLY A 214 -0.28 -0.30 -15.81
CA GLY A 214 0.41 -1.55 -16.11
C GLY A 214 0.99 -2.26 -14.89
N LEU A 215 1.20 -1.54 -13.78
CA LEU A 215 1.81 -2.09 -12.56
C LEU A 215 0.79 -2.46 -11.48
N ILE A 216 -0.45 -1.98 -11.57
CA ILE A 216 -1.49 -2.21 -10.57
C ILE A 216 -2.11 -3.59 -10.76
N ARG A 217 -2.12 -4.39 -9.67
CA ARG A 217 -2.82 -5.69 -9.64
C ARG A 217 -4.09 -5.64 -8.80
N TYR A 218 -4.00 -5.13 -7.59
CA TYR A 218 -5.12 -5.04 -6.65
C TYR A 218 -5.36 -3.60 -6.24
N VAL A 219 -6.63 -3.23 -6.14
CA VAL A 219 -7.09 -1.98 -5.53
C VAL A 219 -8.07 -2.33 -4.43
N VAL A 220 -7.87 -1.77 -3.25
CA VAL A 220 -8.68 -2.10 -2.07
C VAL A 220 -9.26 -0.82 -1.47
N THR A 221 -10.56 -0.83 -1.24
CA THR A 221 -11.28 0.18 -0.48
C THR A 221 -12.06 -0.47 0.66
N GLU A 222 -12.79 0.30 1.44
CA GLU A 222 -13.73 -0.20 2.46
C GLU A 222 -14.89 -1.00 1.86
N TYR A 223 -15.16 -0.87 0.56
CA TYR A 223 -16.21 -1.60 -0.16
C TYR A 223 -15.75 -2.91 -0.80
N GLY A 224 -14.47 -3.23 -0.75
CA GLY A 224 -13.95 -4.48 -1.26
C GLY A 224 -12.64 -4.36 -2.03
N THR A 225 -12.38 -5.39 -2.85
CA THR A 225 -11.14 -5.56 -3.60
C THR A 225 -11.42 -5.70 -5.10
N ALA A 226 -10.75 -4.90 -5.91
CA ALA A 226 -10.73 -5.01 -7.37
C ALA A 226 -9.40 -5.60 -7.84
N TYR A 227 -9.43 -6.71 -8.60
CA TYR A 227 -8.27 -7.25 -9.28
C TYR A 227 -8.23 -6.74 -10.71
N LEU A 228 -7.13 -6.09 -11.13
CA LEU A 228 -7.03 -5.38 -12.41
C LEU A 228 -6.05 -6.00 -13.41
N HIS A 229 -5.20 -6.93 -12.97
CA HIS A 229 -4.19 -7.52 -13.86
C HIS A 229 -4.84 -8.40 -14.95
N GLY A 230 -4.36 -8.27 -16.18
CA GLY A 230 -4.89 -9.01 -17.34
C GLY A 230 -6.28 -8.56 -17.82
N LYS A 231 -6.87 -7.51 -17.21
CA LYS A 231 -8.19 -7.00 -17.57
C LYS A 231 -8.14 -5.90 -18.61
N SER A 232 -9.12 -5.89 -19.50
CA SER A 232 -9.39 -4.79 -20.43
C SER A 232 -9.81 -3.52 -19.67
N ILE A 233 -9.76 -2.35 -20.31
CA ILE A 233 -10.23 -1.08 -19.72
C ILE A 233 -11.69 -1.19 -19.26
N ARG A 234 -12.54 -1.86 -20.01
CA ARG A 234 -13.95 -2.14 -19.65
C ARG A 234 -14.06 -2.90 -18.34
N GLU A 235 -13.32 -3.99 -18.21
CA GLU A 235 -13.36 -4.83 -17.00
C GLU A 235 -12.73 -4.13 -15.80
N ARG A 236 -11.68 -3.32 -16.01
CA ARG A 236 -11.07 -2.48 -14.97
C ARG A 236 -12.06 -1.46 -14.44
N ALA A 237 -12.72 -0.71 -15.35
CA ALA A 237 -13.71 0.28 -14.99
C ALA A 237 -14.84 -0.35 -14.17
N LYS A 238 -15.40 -1.49 -14.63
CA LYS A 238 -16.42 -2.22 -13.88
C LYS A 238 -15.96 -2.59 -12.48
N ALA A 239 -14.78 -3.23 -12.36
CA ALA A 239 -14.24 -3.66 -11.06
C ALA A 239 -13.98 -2.48 -10.11
N LEU A 240 -13.50 -1.34 -10.60
CA LEU A 240 -13.26 -0.14 -9.81
C LEU A 240 -14.57 0.54 -9.37
N ILE A 241 -15.59 0.56 -10.24
CA ILE A 241 -16.92 1.08 -9.87
C ILE A 241 -17.55 0.23 -8.76
N GLU A 242 -17.39 -1.08 -8.78
CA GLU A 242 -17.92 -1.99 -7.74
C GLU A 242 -17.36 -1.70 -6.35
N ILE A 243 -16.11 -1.22 -6.25
CA ILE A 243 -15.47 -0.85 -4.98
C ILE A 243 -15.50 0.65 -4.69
N ALA A 244 -16.10 1.46 -5.55
CA ALA A 244 -16.33 2.88 -5.30
C ALA A 244 -17.48 3.07 -4.28
N HIS A 245 -17.51 4.23 -3.63
CA HIS A 245 -18.63 4.58 -2.75
C HIS A 245 -19.96 4.58 -3.53
N PRO A 246 -21.03 3.96 -3.01
CA PRO A 246 -22.30 3.80 -3.74
C PRO A 246 -22.86 5.08 -4.33
N LYS A 247 -22.73 6.22 -3.60
CA LYS A 247 -23.17 7.54 -4.03
C LYS A 247 -22.61 7.97 -5.41
N PHE A 248 -21.39 7.54 -5.74
CA PHE A 248 -20.70 7.98 -6.97
C PHE A 248 -20.74 6.96 -8.12
N ARG A 249 -21.24 5.74 -7.87
CA ARG A 249 -21.25 4.68 -8.91
C ARG A 249 -22.07 5.08 -10.13
N GLY A 250 -23.18 5.80 -9.94
CA GLY A 250 -24.02 6.29 -11.03
C GLY A 250 -23.25 7.19 -11.99
N GLU A 251 -22.57 8.20 -11.46
CA GLU A 251 -21.74 9.13 -12.25
C GLU A 251 -20.60 8.41 -13.00
N LEU A 252 -19.94 7.45 -12.34
CA LEU A 252 -18.88 6.65 -12.96
C LEU A 252 -19.42 5.80 -14.12
N TYR A 253 -20.60 5.21 -13.97
CA TYR A 253 -21.26 4.48 -15.07
C TYR A 253 -21.66 5.42 -16.21
N GLU A 254 -22.21 6.60 -15.94
CA GLU A 254 -22.55 7.60 -16.96
C GLU A 254 -21.33 8.01 -17.81
N TYR A 255 -20.18 8.18 -17.15
CA TYR A 255 -18.93 8.43 -17.87
C TYR A 255 -18.58 7.25 -18.81
N CYS A 256 -18.68 6.01 -18.33
CA CYS A 256 -18.39 4.82 -19.13
C CYS A 256 -19.37 4.63 -20.30
N GLU A 257 -20.65 4.97 -20.14
CA GLU A 257 -21.64 4.96 -21.22
C GLU A 257 -21.26 5.96 -22.31
N ARG A 258 -20.96 7.19 -21.91
CA ARG A 258 -20.57 8.28 -22.82
C ARG A 258 -19.29 7.95 -23.60
N THR A 259 -18.34 7.28 -22.95
CA THR A 259 -17.08 6.82 -23.58
C THR A 259 -17.20 5.48 -24.28
N LYS A 260 -18.38 4.85 -24.26
CA LYS A 260 -18.69 3.53 -24.84
C LYS A 260 -17.87 2.39 -24.22
N TRP A 261 -17.41 2.55 -22.96
CA TRP A 261 -16.70 1.49 -22.26
C TRP A 261 -17.64 0.47 -21.64
N LEU A 262 -18.76 0.93 -21.03
CA LEU A 262 -19.77 0.10 -20.38
C LEU A 262 -21.17 0.58 -20.75
N GLN A 263 -22.16 -0.32 -20.59
CA GLN A 263 -23.58 0.01 -20.49
C GLN A 263 -23.99 -0.07 -19.03
N ARG A 264 -24.85 0.86 -18.57
CA ARG A 264 -25.36 0.87 -17.20
C ARG A 264 -26.26 -0.35 -16.99
N PRO A 265 -26.10 -1.09 -15.87
CA PRO A 265 -27.04 -2.17 -15.52
C PRO A 265 -28.47 -1.63 -15.39
N ALA A 266 -29.43 -2.39 -15.89
CA ALA A 266 -30.86 -1.99 -15.91
C ALA A 266 -31.40 -1.64 -14.50
N ALA A 267 -30.96 -2.33 -13.46
CA ALA A 267 -31.35 -2.06 -12.08
C ALA A 267 -30.94 -0.66 -11.57
N MET A 268 -29.87 -0.04 -12.13
CA MET A 268 -29.44 1.31 -11.78
C MET A 268 -30.06 2.39 -12.70
N ALA A 269 -30.67 2.01 -13.81
CA ALA A 269 -31.34 2.92 -14.73
C ALA A 269 -32.74 3.35 -14.22
N ALA A 270 -33.33 2.57 -13.32
CA ALA A 270 -34.68 2.79 -12.78
C ALA A 270 -34.76 3.80 -11.60
N THR A 271 -33.61 4.30 -11.12
CA THR A 271 -33.54 5.20 -9.94
C THR A 271 -33.25 6.67 -10.39
N ARG A 272 -34.05 7.18 -11.31
CA ARG A 272 -34.09 8.64 -11.66
C ARG A 272 -35.33 9.28 -11.08
#